data_ecad842befdbda3181f35d3b8a3de817
#
_entry.id   ecad842befdbda3181f35d3b8a3de817
#
_cell.length_a   1.000
_cell.length_b   1.000
_cell.length_c   1.000
_cell.angle_alpha   90.00
_cell.angle_beta   90.00
_cell.angle_gamma   90.00
#
_symmetry.space_group_name_H-M   'P 1'
#
loop_
_entity.id
_entity.type
_entity.pdbx_description
1 polymer ?
#
loop_
_entity_poly.entity_id
_entity_poly.type
_entity_poly.pdbx_seq_one_letter_code
_entity_poly.pdbx_strand_id
1 'polypeptide(L)'
;MPTIEFTSVSVAFDDTVVLEDINLTLTEQRIGIIGQNGGGKSTLTRLINGLGEPSAGTVTVDQMDVAKQGKKVREKVGFVFSDAENQIVMPNVRDDVAFSLRRFKLPKHERLARVDAALERFGLAEFAERSPHTLSGGQKQLLALAAVMVIDPILIIADEPTTLLDLRNRDRIKREFARLEQQLIVVTHDLDFLRDFDRVICIDDHRIAADGRPAEVIDFYQDLLSLIHI
;
A
#
# COMPACT_ATOMS: atom_id res chain seq x y z
N MET A 1 16.89 2.00 2.04
CA MET A 1 15.47 2.07 1.62
C MET A 1 15.42 2.22 0.13
N PRO A 2 14.41 1.67 -0.56
CA PRO A 2 14.30 1.87 -1.99
C PRO A 2 14.00 3.34 -2.33
N THR A 3 14.45 3.77 -3.51
CA THR A 3 14.10 5.07 -4.09
C THR A 3 13.03 4.85 -5.13
N ILE A 4 11.92 5.58 -5.01
CA ILE A 4 10.85 5.59 -6.01
C ILE A 4 10.87 6.94 -6.72
N GLU A 5 10.89 6.93 -8.04
CA GLU A 5 10.93 8.17 -8.85
C GLU A 5 9.80 8.17 -9.87
N PHE A 6 9.11 9.29 -9.92
CA PHE A 6 8.14 9.63 -10.96
C PHE A 6 8.73 10.78 -11.77
N THR A 7 8.82 10.62 -13.07
CA THR A 7 9.37 11.63 -14.00
C THR A 7 8.32 11.98 -15.04
N SER A 8 7.74 13.18 -14.93
CA SER A 8 6.70 13.73 -15.81
C SER A 8 5.56 12.74 -16.06
N VAL A 9 5.08 12.10 -14.98
CA VAL A 9 4.08 11.04 -15.05
C VAL A 9 2.69 11.64 -15.18
N SER A 10 1.97 11.21 -16.22
CA SER A 10 0.55 11.50 -16.39
C SER A 10 -0.24 10.20 -16.59
N VAL A 11 -1.48 10.19 -16.11
CA VAL A 11 -2.42 9.07 -16.28
C VAL A 11 -3.76 9.64 -16.74
N ALA A 12 -4.27 9.10 -17.84
CA ALA A 12 -5.62 9.37 -18.32
C ALA A 12 -6.31 8.05 -18.70
N PHE A 13 -7.60 7.97 -18.47
CA PHE A 13 -8.47 6.91 -18.95
C PHE A 13 -9.47 7.53 -19.92
N ASP A 14 -9.41 7.12 -21.18
CA ASP A 14 -10.11 7.78 -22.27
C ASP A 14 -9.81 9.30 -22.27
N ASP A 15 -10.83 10.14 -22.13
CA ASP A 15 -10.67 11.60 -22.09
C ASP A 15 -10.55 12.18 -20.65
N THR A 16 -10.49 11.30 -19.63
CA THR A 16 -10.46 11.75 -18.22
C THR A 16 -9.04 11.70 -17.68
N VAL A 17 -8.47 12.87 -17.37
CA VAL A 17 -7.19 12.99 -16.68
C VAL A 17 -7.37 12.57 -15.21
N VAL A 18 -6.47 11.74 -14.71
CA VAL A 18 -6.44 11.27 -13.31
C VAL A 18 -5.19 11.76 -12.58
N LEU A 19 -4.06 11.84 -13.29
CA LEU A 19 -2.83 12.43 -12.78
C LEU A 19 -2.17 13.23 -13.91
N GLU A 20 -1.61 14.39 -13.59
CA GLU A 20 -1.01 15.30 -14.57
C GLU A 20 0.37 15.75 -14.10
N ASP A 21 1.39 15.49 -14.93
CA ASP A 21 2.79 15.91 -14.78
C ASP A 21 3.36 15.70 -13.35
N ILE A 22 3.20 14.51 -12.82
CA ILE A 22 3.73 14.15 -11.51
C ILE A 22 5.24 13.97 -11.59
N ASN A 23 5.95 14.80 -10.84
CA ASN A 23 7.39 14.73 -10.63
C ASN A 23 7.65 14.56 -9.12
N LEU A 24 8.17 13.39 -8.71
CA LEU A 24 8.24 13.02 -7.30
C LEU A 24 9.37 12.03 -7.06
N THR A 25 10.15 12.22 -6.00
CA THR A 25 11.14 11.25 -5.51
C THR A 25 10.82 10.92 -4.06
N LEU A 26 10.66 9.64 -3.75
CA LEU A 26 10.30 9.10 -2.43
C LEU A 26 11.44 8.25 -1.89
N THR A 27 12.01 8.65 -0.75
CA THR A 27 13.14 7.98 -0.09
C THR A 27 12.92 7.77 1.40
N GLU A 28 11.92 8.46 1.97
CA GLU A 28 11.59 8.43 3.39
C GLU A 28 11.03 7.06 3.80
N GLN A 29 11.15 6.71 5.08
CA GLN A 29 10.67 5.42 5.58
C GLN A 29 9.13 5.36 5.68
N ARG A 30 8.50 6.47 6.08
CA ARG A 30 7.05 6.57 6.30
C ARG A 30 6.48 7.70 5.48
N ILE A 31 5.72 7.36 4.46
CA ILE A 31 5.15 8.32 3.51
C ILE A 31 3.64 8.19 3.51
N GLY A 32 2.95 9.30 3.80
CA GLY A 32 1.49 9.40 3.70
C GLY A 32 1.07 10.02 2.38
N ILE A 33 -0.06 9.56 1.83
CA ILE A 33 -0.69 10.17 0.66
C ILE A 33 -2.13 10.48 1.02
N ILE A 34 -2.49 11.76 0.93
CA ILE A 34 -3.84 12.26 1.21
C ILE A 34 -4.41 13.01 0.01
N GLY A 35 -5.69 13.37 0.08
CA GLY A 35 -6.40 14.10 -0.98
C GLY A 35 -7.84 13.62 -1.13
N GLN A 36 -8.61 14.28 -1.97
CA GLN A 36 -10.03 13.96 -2.17
C GLN A 36 -10.24 12.59 -2.83
N ASN A 37 -11.46 12.04 -2.66
CA ASN A 37 -11.87 10.83 -3.36
C ASN A 37 -11.89 11.07 -4.87
N GLY A 38 -11.34 10.12 -5.64
CA GLY A 38 -11.18 10.29 -7.09
C GLY A 38 -9.96 11.12 -7.52
N GLY A 39 -9.20 11.74 -6.60
CA GLY A 39 -8.06 12.60 -6.90
C GLY A 39 -6.80 11.89 -7.42
N GLY A 40 -6.83 10.56 -7.68
CA GLY A 40 -5.69 9.84 -8.27
C GLY A 40 -4.76 9.15 -7.26
N LYS A 41 -5.00 9.22 -5.95
CA LYS A 41 -4.14 8.60 -4.90
C LYS A 41 -3.84 7.12 -5.15
N SER A 42 -4.89 6.31 -5.29
CA SER A 42 -4.74 4.87 -5.57
C SER A 42 -4.12 4.61 -6.93
N THR A 43 -4.37 5.46 -7.91
CA THR A 43 -3.72 5.38 -9.22
C THR A 43 -2.23 5.61 -9.09
N LEU A 44 -1.79 6.67 -8.39
CA LEU A 44 -0.38 6.96 -8.15
C LEU A 44 0.33 5.76 -7.50
N THR A 45 -0.24 5.20 -6.45
CA THR A 45 0.37 4.07 -5.74
C THR A 45 0.41 2.78 -6.56
N ARG A 46 -0.60 2.53 -7.39
CA ARG A 46 -0.63 1.36 -8.31
C ARG A 46 0.43 1.43 -9.39
N LEU A 47 0.87 2.61 -9.79
CA LEU A 47 1.98 2.76 -10.74
C LEU A 47 3.29 2.21 -10.15
N ILE A 48 3.52 2.31 -8.83
CA ILE A 48 4.78 1.91 -8.19
C ILE A 48 5.04 0.41 -8.34
N ASN A 49 3.99 -0.43 -8.32
CA ASN A 49 4.15 -1.88 -8.44
C ASN A 49 3.68 -2.45 -9.80
N GLY A 50 3.36 -1.57 -10.75
CA GLY A 50 2.93 -1.96 -12.08
C GLY A 50 1.55 -2.64 -12.10
N LEU A 51 0.65 -2.23 -11.21
CA LEU A 51 -0.80 -2.53 -11.28
C LEU A 51 -1.55 -1.50 -12.13
N GLY A 52 -0.87 -0.46 -12.56
CA GLY A 52 -1.31 0.53 -13.53
C GLY A 52 -0.15 0.90 -14.45
N GLU A 53 -0.47 1.52 -15.58
CA GLU A 53 0.51 2.04 -16.52
C GLU A 53 0.32 3.55 -16.70
N PRO A 54 1.40 4.35 -16.73
CA PRO A 54 1.28 5.75 -17.03
C PRO A 54 0.97 5.97 -18.52
N SER A 55 0.15 7.00 -18.84
CA SER A 55 -0.08 7.43 -20.21
C SER A 55 1.11 8.19 -20.78
N ALA A 56 1.90 8.83 -19.90
CA ALA A 56 3.16 9.52 -20.23
C ALA A 56 4.11 9.50 -19.02
N GLY A 57 5.40 9.69 -19.26
CA GLY A 57 6.42 9.70 -18.23
C GLY A 57 6.89 8.30 -17.82
N THR A 58 7.66 8.22 -16.75
CA THR A 58 8.24 6.95 -16.27
C THR A 58 8.19 6.87 -14.76
N VAL A 59 7.98 5.64 -14.25
CA VAL A 59 8.10 5.32 -12.83
C VAL A 59 9.21 4.30 -12.63
N THR A 60 10.10 4.57 -11.69
CA THR A 60 11.16 3.63 -11.33
C THR A 60 11.12 3.30 -9.84
N VAL A 61 11.54 2.08 -9.49
CA VAL A 61 11.79 1.62 -8.12
C VAL A 61 13.21 1.06 -8.09
N ASP A 62 14.11 1.67 -7.32
CA ASP A 62 15.53 1.32 -7.31
C ASP A 62 16.10 1.22 -8.74
N GLN A 63 15.89 2.25 -9.56
CA GLN A 63 16.31 2.32 -10.95
C GLN A 63 15.67 1.27 -11.88
N MET A 64 14.78 0.43 -11.37
CA MET A 64 14.01 -0.51 -12.19
C MET A 64 12.83 0.20 -12.80
N ASP A 65 12.77 0.36 -14.10
CA ASP A 65 11.62 0.86 -14.84
C ASP A 65 10.42 -0.10 -14.65
N VAL A 66 9.37 0.38 -14.01
CA VAL A 66 8.22 -0.44 -13.62
C VAL A 66 7.50 -1.01 -14.83
N ALA A 67 7.36 -0.23 -15.91
CA ALA A 67 6.69 -0.68 -17.13
C ALA A 67 7.44 -1.86 -17.79
N LYS A 68 8.78 -1.84 -17.76
CA LYS A 68 9.61 -2.88 -18.37
C LYS A 68 9.92 -4.06 -17.43
N GLN A 69 9.99 -3.80 -16.12
CA GLN A 69 10.47 -4.77 -15.13
C GLN A 69 9.42 -5.03 -14.02
N GLY A 70 8.15 -4.77 -14.25
CA GLY A 70 7.09 -4.87 -13.24
C GLY A 70 7.04 -6.21 -12.50
N LYS A 71 7.41 -7.33 -13.16
CA LYS A 71 7.52 -8.63 -12.47
C LYS A 71 8.58 -8.61 -11.36
N LYS A 72 9.76 -8.04 -11.63
CA LYS A 72 10.85 -7.94 -10.64
C LYS A 72 10.50 -6.95 -9.53
N VAL A 73 9.83 -5.85 -9.88
CA VAL A 73 9.34 -4.87 -8.91
C VAL A 73 8.35 -5.54 -7.96
N ARG A 74 7.36 -6.29 -8.46
CA ARG A 74 6.38 -7.02 -7.63
C ARG A 74 6.97 -8.13 -6.76
N GLU A 75 8.18 -8.58 -7.02
CA GLU A 75 8.92 -9.49 -6.11
C GLU A 75 9.45 -8.77 -4.87
N LYS A 76 9.56 -7.45 -4.91
CA LYS A 76 10.13 -6.60 -3.86
C LYS A 76 9.14 -5.63 -3.22
N VAL A 77 8.05 -5.34 -3.92
CA VAL A 77 7.02 -4.37 -3.49
C VAL A 77 5.74 -5.12 -3.15
N GLY A 78 5.31 -5.00 -1.91
CA GLY A 78 4.04 -5.52 -1.43
C GLY A 78 2.92 -4.47 -1.58
N PHE A 79 1.70 -4.91 -1.88
CA PHE A 79 0.53 -4.04 -1.97
C PHE A 79 -0.61 -4.61 -1.13
N VAL A 80 -1.13 -3.80 -0.20
CA VAL A 80 -2.29 -4.11 0.65
C VAL A 80 -3.44 -3.25 0.17
N PHE A 81 -4.51 -3.89 -0.30
CA PHE A 81 -5.70 -3.21 -0.78
C PHE A 81 -6.64 -2.80 0.36
N SER A 82 -7.49 -1.83 0.11
CA SER A 82 -8.50 -1.34 1.06
C SER A 82 -9.51 -2.44 1.47
N ASP A 83 -9.89 -3.28 0.52
CA ASP A 83 -10.75 -4.43 0.77
C ASP A 83 -9.91 -5.72 0.72
N ALA A 84 -9.66 -6.27 1.90
CA ALA A 84 -8.91 -7.52 2.05
C ALA A 84 -9.60 -8.71 1.37
N GLU A 85 -10.93 -8.72 1.24
CA GLU A 85 -11.65 -9.82 0.58
C GLU A 85 -11.27 -9.94 -0.90
N ASN A 86 -11.03 -8.81 -1.57
CA ASN A 86 -10.58 -8.80 -2.97
C ASN A 86 -9.13 -9.29 -3.16
N GLN A 87 -8.37 -9.39 -2.07
CA GLN A 87 -6.98 -9.85 -2.08
C GLN A 87 -6.88 -11.36 -1.76
N ILE A 88 -7.85 -11.90 -1.02
CA ILE A 88 -7.88 -13.30 -0.59
C ILE A 88 -8.37 -14.18 -1.75
N VAL A 89 -7.58 -15.17 -2.15
CA VAL A 89 -7.84 -15.98 -3.36
C VAL A 89 -7.84 -17.49 -3.10
N MET A 90 -7.44 -17.93 -1.90
CA MET A 90 -7.30 -19.34 -1.59
C MET A 90 -8.36 -19.84 -0.59
N PRO A 91 -8.68 -21.15 -0.61
CA PRO A 91 -9.76 -21.71 0.21
C PRO A 91 -9.47 -21.75 1.70
N ASN A 92 -8.22 -21.71 2.12
CA ASN A 92 -7.82 -21.65 3.52
C ASN A 92 -6.71 -20.59 3.76
N VAL A 93 -6.58 -20.17 5.01
CA VAL A 93 -5.69 -19.09 5.45
C VAL A 93 -4.22 -19.41 5.15
N ARG A 94 -3.77 -20.63 5.40
CA ARG A 94 -2.40 -21.08 5.16
C ARG A 94 -2.04 -21.03 3.68
N ASP A 95 -2.92 -21.54 2.83
CA ASP A 95 -2.69 -21.56 1.39
C ASP A 95 -2.69 -20.15 0.80
N ASP A 96 -3.48 -19.24 1.36
CA ASP A 96 -3.52 -17.85 0.91
C ASP A 96 -2.19 -17.14 1.15
N VAL A 97 -1.61 -17.28 2.34
CA VAL A 97 -0.25 -16.78 2.60
C VAL A 97 0.78 -17.47 1.72
N ALA A 98 0.70 -18.80 1.57
CA ALA A 98 1.61 -19.58 0.74
C ALA A 98 1.53 -19.23 -0.76
N PHE A 99 0.38 -18.73 -1.22
CA PHE A 99 0.17 -18.34 -2.62
C PHE A 99 1.15 -17.26 -3.07
N SER A 100 1.44 -16.29 -2.23
CA SER A 100 2.41 -15.22 -2.52
C SER A 100 3.82 -15.74 -2.81
N LEU A 101 4.19 -16.89 -2.26
CA LEU A 101 5.50 -17.52 -2.45
C LEU A 101 5.60 -18.40 -3.70
N ARG A 102 4.51 -18.61 -4.47
CA ARG A 102 4.52 -19.50 -5.66
C ARG A 102 5.50 -19.07 -6.74
N ARG A 103 5.72 -17.77 -6.88
CA ARG A 103 6.65 -17.21 -7.87
C ARG A 103 8.13 -17.35 -7.47
N PHE A 104 8.41 -17.64 -6.19
CA PHE A 104 9.76 -17.82 -5.68
C PHE A 104 10.14 -19.30 -5.74
N LYS A 105 11.35 -19.59 -6.21
CA LYS A 105 11.86 -20.96 -6.28
C LYS A 105 12.40 -21.42 -4.92
N LEU A 106 11.56 -21.41 -3.89
CA LEU A 106 11.94 -21.82 -2.54
C LEU A 106 11.76 -23.34 -2.34
N PRO A 107 12.67 -24.00 -1.62
CA PRO A 107 12.44 -25.35 -1.13
C PRO A 107 11.15 -25.44 -0.32
N LYS A 108 10.47 -26.62 -0.38
CA LYS A 108 9.18 -26.81 0.31
C LYS A 108 9.26 -26.49 1.82
N HIS A 109 10.32 -26.95 2.49
CA HIS A 109 10.50 -26.72 3.93
C HIS A 109 10.67 -25.23 4.27
N GLU A 110 11.43 -24.48 3.47
CA GLU A 110 11.62 -23.04 3.66
C GLU A 110 10.30 -22.28 3.44
N ARG A 111 9.57 -22.63 2.38
CA ARG A 111 8.25 -22.02 2.12
C ARG A 111 7.29 -22.24 3.26
N LEU A 112 7.21 -23.47 3.83
CA LEU A 112 6.36 -23.77 4.97
C LEU A 112 6.79 -23.00 6.21
N ALA A 113 8.08 -22.94 6.51
CA ALA A 113 8.60 -22.18 7.65
C ALA A 113 8.27 -20.67 7.57
N ARG A 114 8.40 -20.07 6.38
CA ARG A 114 8.02 -18.65 6.17
C ARG A 114 6.52 -18.42 6.39
N VAL A 115 5.68 -19.32 5.89
CA VAL A 115 4.23 -19.24 6.06
C VAL A 115 3.85 -19.35 7.54
N ASP A 116 4.40 -20.34 8.24
CA ASP A 116 4.13 -20.54 9.67
C ASP A 116 4.56 -19.32 10.48
N ALA A 117 5.75 -18.79 10.24
CA ALA A 117 6.25 -17.57 10.90
C ALA A 117 5.36 -16.36 10.63
N ALA A 118 4.86 -16.19 9.40
CA ALA A 118 3.94 -15.10 9.07
C ALA A 118 2.59 -15.28 9.80
N LEU A 119 2.04 -16.48 9.83
CA LEU A 119 0.79 -16.76 10.55
C LEU A 119 0.92 -16.52 12.05
N GLU A 120 2.02 -16.93 12.67
CA GLU A 120 2.29 -16.66 14.09
C GLU A 120 2.43 -15.16 14.36
N ARG A 121 3.24 -14.44 13.55
CA ARG A 121 3.45 -12.99 13.68
C ARG A 121 2.15 -12.20 13.70
N PHE A 122 1.21 -12.56 12.83
CA PHE A 122 -0.08 -11.85 12.71
C PHE A 122 -1.21 -12.46 13.55
N GLY A 123 -0.92 -13.49 14.37
CA GLY A 123 -1.89 -14.14 15.25
C GLY A 123 -2.97 -14.89 14.48
N LEU A 124 -2.59 -15.54 13.38
CA LEU A 124 -3.47 -16.29 12.49
C LEU A 124 -3.20 -17.80 12.52
N ALA A 125 -2.26 -18.27 13.32
CA ALA A 125 -1.84 -19.69 13.36
C ALA A 125 -3.00 -20.63 13.68
N GLU A 126 -3.88 -20.28 14.63
CA GLU A 126 -5.06 -21.07 14.99
C GLU A 126 -6.14 -21.15 13.88
N PHE A 127 -6.08 -20.23 12.92
CA PHE A 127 -7.01 -20.16 11.79
C PHE A 127 -6.43 -20.77 10.50
N ALA A 128 -5.21 -21.31 10.52
CA ALA A 128 -4.45 -21.74 9.35
C ALA A 128 -5.25 -22.63 8.39
N GLU A 129 -5.99 -23.59 8.91
CA GLU A 129 -6.78 -24.56 8.12
C GLU A 129 -8.24 -24.11 7.92
N ARG A 130 -8.63 -22.92 8.42
CA ARG A 130 -9.97 -22.39 8.25
C ARG A 130 -10.12 -21.65 6.93
N SER A 131 -11.38 -21.59 6.46
CA SER A 131 -11.72 -20.72 5.33
C SER A 131 -11.59 -19.25 5.73
N PRO A 132 -10.93 -18.41 4.91
CA PRO A 132 -10.82 -16.97 5.15
C PRO A 132 -12.17 -16.26 5.32
N HIS A 133 -13.25 -16.80 4.72
CA HIS A 133 -14.60 -16.25 4.86
C HIS A 133 -15.13 -16.30 6.30
N THR A 134 -14.57 -17.15 7.16
CA THR A 134 -14.95 -17.24 8.58
C THR A 134 -14.23 -16.22 9.47
N LEU A 135 -13.26 -15.50 8.92
CA LEU A 135 -12.50 -14.48 9.62
C LEU A 135 -13.29 -13.17 9.77
N SER A 136 -13.06 -12.45 10.88
CA SER A 136 -13.53 -11.07 11.02
C SER A 136 -12.81 -10.14 10.04
N GLY A 137 -13.38 -8.96 9.76
CA GLY A 137 -12.76 -7.96 8.87
C GLY A 137 -11.32 -7.62 9.27
N GLY A 138 -11.05 -7.42 10.57
CA GLY A 138 -9.69 -7.20 11.07
C GLY A 138 -8.74 -8.38 10.87
N GLN A 139 -9.24 -9.62 11.02
CA GLN A 139 -8.44 -10.82 10.74
C GLN A 139 -8.16 -10.97 9.24
N LYS A 140 -9.11 -10.65 8.36
CA LYS A 140 -8.89 -10.62 6.90
C LYS A 140 -7.82 -9.61 6.52
N GLN A 141 -7.83 -8.42 7.13
CA GLN A 141 -6.80 -7.41 6.89
C GLN A 141 -5.42 -7.87 7.37
N LEU A 142 -5.34 -8.55 8.52
CA LEU A 142 -4.10 -9.18 8.97
C LEU A 142 -3.64 -10.31 8.05
N LEU A 143 -4.58 -11.08 7.47
CA LEU A 143 -4.26 -12.11 6.48
C LEU A 143 -3.68 -11.48 5.20
N ALA A 144 -4.29 -10.42 4.68
CA ALA A 144 -3.76 -9.69 3.54
C ALA A 144 -2.35 -9.15 3.81
N LEU A 145 -2.11 -8.60 5.02
CA LEU A 145 -0.78 -8.14 5.43
C LEU A 145 0.21 -9.32 5.57
N ALA A 146 -0.19 -10.45 6.14
CA ALA A 146 0.64 -11.64 6.25
C ALA A 146 1.04 -12.18 4.87
N ALA A 147 0.09 -12.22 3.91
CA ALA A 147 0.33 -12.63 2.54
C ALA A 147 1.28 -11.68 1.77
N VAL A 148 1.33 -10.41 2.16
CA VAL A 148 2.29 -9.44 1.64
C VAL A 148 3.65 -9.60 2.32
N MET A 149 3.68 -9.74 3.65
CA MET A 149 4.92 -9.79 4.41
C MET A 149 5.72 -11.09 4.23
N VAL A 150 5.08 -12.18 3.85
CA VAL A 150 5.73 -13.50 3.68
C VAL A 150 6.81 -13.49 2.58
N ILE A 151 6.74 -12.56 1.63
CA ILE A 151 7.74 -12.40 0.56
C ILE A 151 8.95 -11.56 1.00
N ASP A 152 8.93 -11.01 2.22
CA ASP A 152 9.95 -10.09 2.76
C ASP A 152 10.19 -8.89 1.83
N PRO A 153 9.16 -8.05 1.59
CA PRO A 153 9.26 -6.92 0.66
C PRO A 153 10.17 -5.83 1.23
N ILE A 154 10.78 -5.01 0.36
CA ILE A 154 11.54 -3.82 0.77
C ILE A 154 10.64 -2.57 0.91
N LEU A 155 9.49 -2.60 0.24
CA LEU A 155 8.49 -1.55 0.23
C LEU A 155 7.09 -2.16 0.39
N ILE A 156 6.29 -1.57 1.23
CA ILE A 156 4.86 -1.90 1.39
C ILE A 156 4.03 -0.67 1.03
N ILE A 157 3.06 -0.87 0.18
CA ILE A 157 2.04 0.12 -0.16
C ILE A 157 0.73 -0.34 0.46
N ALA A 158 0.08 0.51 1.20
CA ALA A 158 -1.22 0.24 1.80
C ALA A 158 -2.23 1.30 1.34
N ASP A 159 -3.22 0.85 0.57
CA ASP A 159 -4.27 1.70 0.03
C ASP A 159 -5.51 1.59 0.93
N GLU A 160 -5.76 2.61 1.76
CA GLU A 160 -6.87 2.70 2.73
C GLU A 160 -6.98 1.47 3.67
N PRO A 161 -5.90 1.05 4.34
CA PRO A 161 -5.84 -0.25 5.02
C PRO A 161 -6.75 -0.35 6.25
N THR A 162 -7.39 0.74 6.67
CA THR A 162 -8.21 0.80 7.90
C THR A 162 -9.67 1.17 7.66
N THR A 163 -10.06 1.47 6.42
CA THR A 163 -11.36 2.09 6.08
C THR A 163 -12.57 1.23 6.46
N LEU A 164 -12.48 -0.09 6.32
CA LEU A 164 -13.57 -1.03 6.61
C LEU A 164 -13.51 -1.65 8.02
N LEU A 165 -12.66 -1.10 8.91
CA LEU A 165 -12.41 -1.66 10.22
C LEU A 165 -13.08 -0.84 11.33
N ASP A 166 -13.56 -1.54 12.37
CA ASP A 166 -13.92 -0.92 13.63
C ASP A 166 -12.68 -0.30 14.33
N LEU A 167 -12.91 0.55 15.33
CA LEU A 167 -11.84 1.28 16.02
C LEU A 167 -10.76 0.36 16.60
N ARG A 168 -11.15 -0.78 17.21
CA ARG A 168 -10.19 -1.72 17.82
C ARG A 168 -9.29 -2.37 16.78
N ASN A 169 -9.86 -2.81 15.67
CA ASN A 169 -9.12 -3.42 14.57
C ASN A 169 -8.27 -2.39 13.84
N ARG A 170 -8.77 -1.15 13.66
CA ARG A 170 -8.00 -0.03 13.13
C ARG A 170 -6.71 0.21 13.94
N ASP A 171 -6.83 0.34 15.27
CA ASP A 171 -5.67 0.55 16.16
C ASP A 171 -4.68 -0.62 16.13
N ARG A 172 -5.20 -1.85 15.96
CA ARG A 172 -4.35 -3.04 15.81
C ARG A 172 -3.54 -2.95 14.51
N ILE A 173 -4.18 -2.65 13.39
CA ILE A 173 -3.51 -2.50 12.10
C ILE A 173 -2.49 -1.36 12.13
N LYS A 174 -2.83 -0.18 12.68
CA LYS A 174 -1.88 0.92 12.84
C LYS A 174 -0.63 0.51 13.61
N ARG A 175 -0.79 -0.24 14.72
CA ARG A 175 0.34 -0.76 15.50
C ARG A 175 1.19 -1.76 14.72
N GLU A 176 0.58 -2.63 13.90
CA GLU A 176 1.35 -3.53 13.05
C GLU A 176 2.15 -2.76 11.99
N PHE A 177 1.56 -1.76 11.35
CA PHE A 177 2.28 -0.89 10.41
C PHE A 177 3.42 -0.09 11.07
N ALA A 178 3.23 0.41 12.30
CA ALA A 178 4.27 1.13 13.05
C ALA A 178 5.50 0.26 13.37
N ARG A 179 5.32 -1.07 13.46
CA ARG A 179 6.41 -2.03 13.74
C ARG A 179 7.17 -2.51 12.50
N LEU A 180 6.73 -2.11 11.31
CA LEU A 180 7.38 -2.53 10.08
C LEU A 180 8.72 -1.80 9.93
N GLU A 181 9.75 -2.53 9.56
CA GLU A 181 11.08 -1.97 9.24
C GLU A 181 11.19 -1.54 7.78
N GLN A 182 10.32 -2.05 6.94
CA GLN A 182 10.23 -1.74 5.51
C GLN A 182 9.84 -0.28 5.28
N GLN A 183 10.19 0.25 4.11
CA GLN A 183 9.59 1.50 3.66
C GLN A 183 8.08 1.30 3.51
N LEU A 184 7.30 2.28 3.96
CA LEU A 184 5.84 2.21 3.97
C LEU A 184 5.24 3.44 3.30
N ILE A 185 4.37 3.22 2.32
CA ILE A 185 3.52 4.23 1.71
C ILE A 185 2.08 3.91 2.09
N VAL A 186 1.39 4.86 2.71
CA VAL A 186 -0.02 4.71 3.13
C VAL A 186 -0.88 5.77 2.46
N VAL A 187 -1.86 5.34 1.71
CA VAL A 187 -2.98 6.18 1.29
C VAL A 187 -4.05 6.09 2.37
N THR A 188 -4.51 7.19 2.92
CA THR A 188 -5.56 7.17 3.94
C THR A 188 -6.26 8.51 4.11
N HIS A 189 -7.51 8.48 4.58
CA HIS A 189 -8.26 9.63 5.08
C HIS A 189 -8.11 9.81 6.59
N ASP A 190 -7.44 8.88 7.29
CA ASP A 190 -7.16 8.96 8.72
C ASP A 190 -5.90 9.80 8.96
N LEU A 191 -6.08 11.12 9.06
CA LEU A 191 -4.98 12.07 9.21
C LEU A 191 -4.18 11.84 10.49
N ASP A 192 -4.81 11.36 11.57
CA ASP A 192 -4.12 11.05 12.81
C ASP A 192 -3.14 9.89 12.66
N PHE A 193 -3.38 8.98 11.73
CA PHE A 193 -2.43 7.90 11.43
C PHE A 193 -1.12 8.42 10.83
N LEU A 194 -1.15 9.56 10.16
CA LEU A 194 0.00 10.10 9.44
C LEU A 194 0.85 11.08 10.26
N ARG A 195 0.43 11.47 11.48
CA ARG A 195 1.12 12.50 12.27
C ARG A 195 2.58 12.18 12.56
N ASP A 196 2.90 10.90 12.75
CA ASP A 196 4.24 10.41 13.07
C ASP A 196 5.01 9.91 11.82
N PHE A 197 4.52 10.24 10.61
CA PHE A 197 5.20 9.89 9.37
C PHE A 197 6.32 10.90 9.07
N ASP A 198 7.24 10.51 8.19
CA ASP A 198 8.36 11.38 7.80
C ASP A 198 7.93 12.44 6.79
N ARG A 199 6.98 12.09 5.92
CA ARG A 199 6.52 12.93 4.81
C ARG A 199 5.06 12.63 4.47
N VAL A 200 4.32 13.67 4.11
CA VAL A 200 2.95 13.55 3.58
C VAL A 200 2.87 14.30 2.25
N ILE A 201 2.13 13.72 1.32
CA ILE A 201 1.86 14.26 -0.01
C ILE A 201 0.35 14.43 -0.14
N CYS A 202 -0.09 15.61 -0.51
CA CYS A 202 -1.48 15.90 -0.84
C CYS A 202 -1.66 15.94 -2.35
N ILE A 203 -2.60 15.14 -2.86
CA ILE A 203 -3.01 15.17 -4.27
C ILE A 203 -4.36 15.87 -4.34
N ASP A 204 -4.41 16.94 -5.14
CA ASP A 204 -5.63 17.66 -5.44
C ASP A 204 -5.59 18.13 -6.90
N ASP A 205 -6.74 18.20 -7.54
CA ASP A 205 -6.88 18.58 -8.94
C ASP A 205 -5.86 17.89 -9.87
N HIS A 206 -5.73 16.56 -9.70
CA HIS A 206 -4.86 15.67 -10.48
C HIS A 206 -3.35 15.89 -10.33
N ARG A 207 -2.91 16.78 -9.43
CA ARG A 207 -1.51 17.17 -9.22
C ARG A 207 -1.09 17.05 -7.76
N ILE A 208 0.21 17.19 -7.51
CA ILE A 208 0.73 17.33 -6.14
C ILE A 208 0.45 18.78 -5.70
N ALA A 209 -0.51 18.94 -4.78
CA ALA A 209 -0.91 20.24 -4.24
C ALA A 209 -0.04 20.67 -3.06
N ALA A 210 0.40 19.72 -2.24
CA ALA A 210 1.34 19.96 -1.14
C ALA A 210 2.21 18.73 -0.91
N ASP A 211 3.44 18.94 -0.42
CA ASP A 211 4.44 17.92 -0.20
C ASP A 211 5.40 18.40 0.89
N GLY A 212 5.52 17.66 2.00
CA GLY A 212 6.37 18.06 3.10
C GLY A 212 6.07 17.35 4.42
N ARG A 213 6.31 18.07 5.51
CA ARG A 213 6.09 17.53 6.86
C ARG A 213 4.61 17.25 7.12
N PRO A 214 4.28 16.18 7.86
CA PRO A 214 2.90 15.79 8.13
C PRO A 214 2.01 16.92 8.63
N ALA A 215 2.47 17.68 9.65
CA ALA A 215 1.67 18.76 10.22
C ALA A 215 1.31 19.83 9.16
N GLU A 216 2.29 20.29 8.37
CA GLU A 216 2.12 21.34 7.38
C GLU A 216 1.13 20.91 6.26
N VAL A 217 1.28 19.66 5.77
CA VAL A 217 0.46 19.16 4.68
C VAL A 217 -0.95 18.78 5.15
N ILE A 218 -1.09 18.29 6.39
CA ILE A 218 -2.39 17.99 6.98
C ILE A 218 -3.18 19.29 7.20
N ASP A 219 -2.54 20.34 7.75
CA ASP A 219 -3.16 21.65 7.95
C ASP A 219 -3.60 22.24 6.60
N PHE A 220 -2.71 22.21 5.59
CA PHE A 220 -3.05 22.64 4.21
C PHE A 220 -4.29 21.91 3.67
N TYR A 221 -4.35 20.59 3.85
CA TYR A 221 -5.47 19.79 3.36
C TYR A 221 -6.78 20.10 4.10
N GLN A 222 -6.73 20.35 5.40
CA GLN A 222 -7.89 20.75 6.20
C GLN A 222 -8.43 22.12 5.77
N ASP A 223 -7.53 23.08 5.50
CA ASP A 223 -7.90 24.41 4.98
C ASP A 223 -8.53 24.29 3.60
N LEU A 224 -7.98 23.46 2.71
CA LEU A 224 -8.53 23.20 1.38
C LEU A 224 -9.96 22.66 1.47
N LEU A 225 -10.22 21.68 2.36
CA LEU A 225 -11.56 21.13 2.57
C LEU A 225 -12.55 22.18 3.10
N SER A 226 -12.10 23.11 3.95
CA SER A 226 -12.95 24.15 4.51
C SER A 226 -13.42 25.16 3.45
N LEU A 227 -12.64 25.39 2.41
CA LEU A 227 -12.98 26.29 1.29
C LEU A 227 -14.02 25.69 0.32
N ILE A 228 -14.13 24.37 0.26
CA ILE A 228 -15.07 23.68 -0.64
C ILE A 228 -16.49 23.61 -0.06
N HIS A 229 -16.64 23.79 1.24
CA HIS A 229 -17.95 23.75 1.95
C HIS A 229 -18.64 25.13 2.05
N ILE A 230 -18.18 26.13 1.32
CA ILE A 230 -18.84 27.42 1.12
C ILE A 230 -19.46 27.48 -0.28
#